data_8965d4896dba5e8976c5342508e89356
#
_entry.id   8965d4896dba5e8976c5342508e89356
#
_cell.length_a   1.000
_cell.length_b   1.000
_cell.length_c   1.000
_cell.angle_alpha   90.00
_cell.angle_beta   90.00
_cell.angle_gamma   90.00
#
_symmetry.space_group_name_H-M   'P 1'
#
loop_
_entity.id
_entity.type
_entity.pdbx_description
1 polymer ?
#
loop_
_entity_poly.entity_id
_entity_poly.type
_entity_poly.pdbx_seq_one_letter_code
_entity_poly.pdbx_strand_id
1 'polypeptide(L)'
;MNFKKTAAMLSAVCIVFSSLAGCGGSGNGGSGKAEIKSVSLPEKLDGSVIKILAYDGWEQEHADIRKQLKDWYGASVEYTVVDNKDMKNKLAVDLAANITYDMMPMSADLILNNLATPITKYVDLNEDIFKDYKKIGDFVTFNGEVYGMPSVPNMEVIIYNKTLIENLGYDLPLDLYKQGKWNWDTFKNLTTSLCREKTADGDAISAFSSWDTNIFLKANNSGFVKWTDHKYAL
;
A
#
# COMPACT_ATOMS: atom_id res chain seq x y z
N MET A 1 25.27 12.66 6.27
CA MET A 1 23.87 13.17 6.18
C MET A 1 23.20 13.00 7.53
N ASN A 2 22.42 13.98 8.00
CA ASN A 2 21.88 13.93 9.37
C ASN A 2 20.57 13.11 9.32
N PHE A 3 20.61 11.84 9.70
CA PHE A 3 19.48 10.90 9.62
C PHE A 3 18.17 11.40 10.25
N LYS A 4 18.25 12.24 11.28
CA LYS A 4 17.07 12.87 11.88
C LYS A 4 16.30 13.76 10.90
N LYS A 5 16.98 14.41 9.94
CA LYS A 5 16.33 15.26 8.94
C LYS A 5 15.67 14.42 7.84
N THR A 6 16.26 13.29 7.47
CA THR A 6 15.70 12.35 6.50
C THR A 6 14.46 11.65 7.03
N ALA A 7 14.48 11.27 8.32
CA ALA A 7 13.32 10.67 8.98
C ALA A 7 12.12 11.64 9.09
N ALA A 8 12.39 12.90 9.40
CA ALA A 8 11.35 13.94 9.42
C ALA A 8 10.75 14.18 8.03
N MET A 9 11.53 13.97 6.96
CA MET A 9 11.03 14.08 5.59
C MET A 9 10.11 12.91 5.20
N LEU A 10 10.42 11.68 5.64
CA LEU A 10 9.53 10.54 5.48
C LEU A 10 8.13 10.84 6.06
N SER A 11 8.10 11.46 7.26
CA SER A 11 6.84 11.83 7.89
C SER A 11 6.08 12.91 7.11
N ALA A 12 6.76 13.86 6.49
CA ALA A 12 6.13 14.93 5.70
C ALA A 12 5.52 14.42 4.37
N VAL A 13 6.21 13.49 3.69
CA VAL A 13 5.72 12.86 2.44
C VAL A 13 4.42 12.10 2.68
N CYS A 14 4.33 11.45 3.83
CA CYS A 14 3.15 10.68 4.18
C CYS A 14 1.89 11.54 4.45
N ILE A 15 2.05 12.78 4.96
CA ILE A 15 0.92 13.69 5.23
C ILE A 15 0.27 14.17 3.91
N VAL A 16 1.05 14.34 2.86
CA VAL A 16 0.54 14.81 1.57
C VAL A 16 -0.37 13.78 0.90
N PHE A 17 -0.14 12.48 1.14
CA PHE A 17 -0.98 11.41 0.60
C PHE A 17 -2.38 11.37 1.20
N SER A 18 -2.53 11.72 2.48
CA SER A 18 -3.84 11.68 3.14
C SER A 18 -4.76 12.85 2.74
N SER A 19 -4.22 13.95 2.22
CA SER A 19 -5.01 15.11 1.83
C SER A 19 -5.48 15.11 0.37
N LEU A 20 -4.90 14.27 -0.51
CA LEU A 20 -5.25 14.21 -1.93
C LEU A 20 -6.30 13.14 -2.29
N ALA A 21 -6.61 12.22 -1.40
CA ALA A 21 -7.62 11.19 -1.61
C ALA A 21 -9.07 11.65 -1.37
N GLY A 22 -9.29 12.94 -1.10
CA GLY A 22 -10.58 13.50 -0.73
C GLY A 22 -11.15 14.50 -1.75
N CYS A 23 -11.39 14.11 -2.99
CA CYS A 23 -12.19 14.94 -3.88
C CYS A 23 -13.09 14.12 -4.80
N GLY A 24 -14.37 14.09 -4.48
CA GLY A 24 -15.39 13.58 -5.37
C GLY A 24 -16.63 13.08 -4.68
N GLY A 25 -17.47 13.99 -4.18
CA GLY A 25 -18.79 13.61 -3.68
C GLY A 25 -19.52 14.80 -3.07
N SER A 26 -20.36 15.45 -3.86
CA SER A 26 -21.31 16.47 -3.40
C SER A 26 -22.31 15.83 -2.43
N GLY A 27 -22.17 16.09 -1.15
CA GLY A 27 -23.11 15.72 -0.10
C GLY A 27 -23.02 16.72 1.04
N ASN A 28 -24.05 17.53 1.20
CA ASN A 28 -24.22 18.56 2.22
C ASN A 28 -24.20 17.92 3.61
N GLY A 29 -23.18 18.19 4.42
CA GLY A 29 -23.10 17.73 5.80
C GLY A 29 -21.90 18.33 6.52
N GLY A 30 -22.15 19.17 7.45
CA GLY A 30 -21.37 19.74 8.53
C GLY A 30 -19.84 19.81 8.38
N SER A 31 -19.33 20.98 8.02
CA SER A 31 -17.91 21.31 8.00
C SER A 31 -17.35 21.38 9.42
N GLY A 32 -16.99 20.25 9.99
CA GLY A 32 -15.99 20.20 11.05
C GLY A 32 -14.62 20.35 10.40
N LYS A 33 -14.03 21.55 10.42
CA LYS A 33 -12.62 21.71 10.12
C LYS A 33 -11.84 20.89 11.15
N ALA A 34 -11.30 19.76 10.74
CA ALA A 34 -10.28 19.10 11.51
C ALA A 34 -9.11 20.10 11.61
N GLU A 35 -8.87 20.64 12.77
CA GLU A 35 -7.70 21.45 13.06
C GLU A 35 -6.50 20.50 12.93
N ILE A 36 -5.80 20.61 11.84
CA ILE A 36 -4.51 19.94 11.67
C ILE A 36 -3.58 20.66 12.63
N LYS A 37 -3.37 20.07 13.81
CA LYS A 37 -2.31 20.53 14.71
C LYS A 37 -1.03 20.55 13.89
N SER A 38 -0.39 21.70 13.83
CA SER A 38 0.80 21.94 13.06
C SER A 38 1.87 20.90 13.44
N VAL A 39 2.08 19.94 12.56
CA VAL A 39 3.31 19.14 12.58
C VAL A 39 4.42 20.12 12.30
N SER A 40 5.44 20.18 13.15
CA SER A 40 6.63 20.97 12.85
C SER A 40 7.31 20.33 11.65
N LEU A 41 7.04 20.86 10.48
CA LEU A 41 7.71 20.44 9.28
C LEU A 41 9.20 20.75 9.42
N PRO A 42 10.10 19.87 8.92
CA PRO A 42 11.53 20.12 8.99
C PRO A 42 11.87 21.42 8.24
N GLU A 43 12.87 22.11 8.73
CA GLU A 43 13.50 23.19 7.96
C GLU A 43 13.89 22.69 6.57
N LYS A 44 14.04 23.64 5.61
CA LYS A 44 14.46 23.33 4.25
C LYS A 44 15.63 22.34 4.23
N LEU A 45 15.58 21.44 3.28
CA LEU A 45 16.60 20.40 3.05
C LEU A 45 17.40 20.73 1.78
N ASP A 46 17.66 22.03 1.56
CA ASP A 46 18.31 22.56 0.35
C ASP A 46 19.57 21.76 0.00
N GLY A 47 19.59 21.26 -1.24
CA GLY A 47 20.70 20.47 -1.78
C GLY A 47 20.77 19.01 -1.32
N SER A 48 19.84 18.55 -0.48
CA SER A 48 19.78 17.15 -0.10
C SER A 48 19.24 16.29 -1.26
N VAL A 49 19.83 15.09 -1.41
CA VAL A 49 19.37 14.07 -2.36
C VAL A 49 18.84 12.88 -1.57
N ILE A 50 17.60 12.51 -1.83
CA ILE A 50 16.95 11.31 -1.29
C ILE A 50 17.14 10.20 -2.31
N LYS A 51 17.82 9.12 -1.92
CA LYS A 51 18.04 7.96 -2.78
C LYS A 51 17.02 6.88 -2.50
N ILE A 52 16.28 6.51 -3.53
CA ILE A 52 15.23 5.50 -3.42
C ILE A 52 15.57 4.33 -4.33
N LEU A 53 15.65 3.12 -3.76
CA LEU A 53 15.64 1.90 -4.53
C LEU A 53 14.17 1.54 -4.82
N ALA A 54 13.80 1.39 -6.08
CA ALA A 54 12.42 1.16 -6.51
C ALA A 54 12.34 0.03 -7.53
N TYR A 55 11.15 -0.56 -7.68
CA TYR A 55 10.86 -1.45 -8.80
C TYR A 55 10.20 -0.67 -9.94
N ASP A 56 10.18 -1.28 -11.11
CA ASP A 56 9.70 -0.67 -12.36
C ASP A 56 8.31 -0.04 -12.24
N GLY A 57 8.16 1.15 -12.79
CA GLY A 57 6.93 1.96 -12.77
C GLY A 57 6.77 2.88 -11.56
N TRP A 58 7.46 2.61 -10.46
CA TRP A 58 7.26 3.35 -9.19
C TRP A 58 7.67 4.81 -9.27
N GLU A 59 8.72 5.12 -10.03
CA GLU A 59 9.19 6.49 -10.22
C GLU A 59 8.19 7.38 -10.99
N GLN A 60 7.38 6.78 -11.86
CA GLN A 60 6.36 7.49 -12.67
C GLN A 60 5.14 7.81 -11.83
N GLU A 61 4.70 6.88 -11.00
CA GLU A 61 3.55 7.05 -10.10
C GLU A 61 3.76 8.18 -9.07
N HIS A 62 5.02 8.55 -8.80
CA HIS A 62 5.39 9.50 -7.76
C HIS A 62 6.02 10.80 -8.29
N ALA A 63 5.79 11.11 -9.55
CA ALA A 63 6.33 12.35 -10.18
C ALA A 63 5.91 13.63 -9.45
N ASP A 64 4.66 13.70 -9.01
CA ASP A 64 4.13 14.87 -8.28
C ASP A 64 4.79 15.02 -6.90
N ILE A 65 5.12 13.94 -6.24
CA ILE A 65 5.80 13.96 -4.94
C ILE A 65 7.21 14.51 -5.09
N ARG A 66 7.94 14.14 -6.14
CA ARG A 66 9.27 14.68 -6.43
C ARG A 66 9.22 16.19 -6.59
N LYS A 67 8.22 16.67 -7.33
CA LYS A 67 8.02 18.11 -7.52
C LYS A 67 7.72 18.81 -6.19
N GLN A 68 6.84 18.26 -5.39
CA GLN A 68 6.47 18.83 -4.08
C GLN A 68 7.67 18.85 -3.12
N LEU A 69 8.46 17.78 -3.04
CA LEU A 69 9.66 17.74 -2.22
C LEU A 69 10.67 18.80 -2.61
N LYS A 70 10.84 19.02 -3.91
CA LYS A 70 11.73 20.07 -4.40
C LYS A 70 11.19 21.46 -4.10
N ASP A 71 9.91 21.70 -4.36
CA ASP A 71 9.29 23.03 -4.21
C ASP A 71 9.16 23.43 -2.73
N TRP A 72 8.86 22.49 -1.84
CA TRP A 72 8.63 22.78 -0.43
C TRP A 72 9.89 22.70 0.44
N TYR A 73 10.77 21.76 0.14
CA TYR A 73 11.93 21.44 1.00
C TYR A 73 13.27 21.65 0.31
N GLY A 74 13.32 21.95 -0.98
CA GLY A 74 14.56 22.08 -1.74
C GLY A 74 15.30 20.76 -1.97
N ALA A 75 14.68 19.61 -1.64
CA ALA A 75 15.28 18.31 -1.79
C ALA A 75 15.05 17.71 -3.18
N SER A 76 16.03 16.99 -3.71
CA SER A 76 15.87 16.18 -4.91
C SER A 76 15.72 14.70 -4.60
N VAL A 77 15.14 13.94 -5.53
CA VAL A 77 14.95 12.50 -5.40
C VAL A 77 15.64 11.79 -6.55
N GLU A 78 16.49 10.83 -6.24
CA GLU A 78 17.11 9.93 -7.19
C GLU A 78 16.56 8.52 -7.03
N TYR A 79 16.09 7.93 -8.13
CA TYR A 79 15.61 6.55 -8.17
C TYR A 79 16.65 5.63 -8.79
N THR A 80 16.90 4.50 -8.13
CA THR A 80 17.53 3.33 -8.73
C THR A 80 16.45 2.31 -8.96
N VAL A 81 16.09 2.06 -10.22
CA VAL A 81 14.98 1.18 -10.60
C VAL A 81 15.52 -0.19 -10.96
N VAL A 82 14.90 -1.23 -10.44
CA VAL A 82 15.24 -2.63 -10.70
C VAL A 82 13.98 -3.48 -10.76
N ASP A 83 14.04 -4.63 -11.42
CA ASP A 83 12.99 -5.64 -11.32
C ASP A 83 12.79 -6.07 -9.86
N ASN A 84 11.55 -6.26 -9.44
CA ASN A 84 11.23 -6.67 -8.07
C ASN A 84 11.98 -7.94 -7.64
N LYS A 85 12.14 -8.92 -8.55
CA LYS A 85 12.89 -10.16 -8.31
C LYS A 85 14.38 -9.95 -8.04
N ASP A 86 14.96 -8.85 -8.55
CA ASP A 86 16.40 -8.56 -8.49
C ASP A 86 16.75 -7.60 -7.34
N MET A 87 15.75 -7.00 -6.68
CA MET A 87 15.93 -5.99 -5.66
C MET A 87 16.86 -6.42 -4.53
N LYS A 88 16.70 -7.63 -4.00
CA LYS A 88 17.55 -8.16 -2.94
C LYS A 88 19.02 -8.26 -3.37
N ASN A 89 19.25 -8.82 -4.54
CA ASN A 89 20.62 -8.99 -5.05
C ASN A 89 21.29 -7.63 -5.33
N LYS A 90 20.55 -6.71 -5.94
CA LYS A 90 21.01 -5.34 -6.18
C LYS A 90 21.39 -4.66 -4.88
N LEU A 91 20.51 -4.71 -3.87
CA LEU A 91 20.76 -4.10 -2.56
C LEU A 91 21.97 -4.70 -1.87
N ALA A 92 22.13 -6.03 -1.91
CA ALA A 92 23.29 -6.69 -1.31
C ALA A 92 24.62 -6.28 -1.97
N VAL A 93 24.64 -6.18 -3.30
CA VAL A 93 25.82 -5.71 -4.06
C VAL A 93 26.13 -4.25 -3.76
N ASP A 94 25.11 -3.40 -3.74
CA ASP A 94 25.26 -1.98 -3.48
C ASP A 94 25.80 -1.71 -2.06
N LEU A 95 25.23 -2.40 -1.05
CA LEU A 95 25.71 -2.28 0.32
C LEU A 95 27.18 -2.74 0.47
N ALA A 96 27.57 -3.80 -0.22
CA ALA A 96 28.96 -4.24 -0.26
C ALA A 96 29.89 -3.20 -0.90
N ALA A 97 29.37 -2.38 -1.82
CA ALA A 97 30.08 -1.26 -2.44
C ALA A 97 29.94 0.06 -1.66
N ASN A 98 29.37 0.05 -0.45
CA ASN A 98 29.04 1.24 0.36
C ASN A 98 28.04 2.20 -0.32
N ILE A 99 27.22 1.70 -1.23
CA ILE A 99 26.08 2.43 -1.79
C ILE A 99 24.87 2.16 -0.90
N THR A 100 24.24 3.23 -0.40
CA THR A 100 23.09 3.14 0.50
C THR A 100 21.89 3.85 -0.08
N TYR A 101 20.71 3.43 0.35
CA TYR A 101 19.42 4.04 0.01
C TYR A 101 18.75 4.57 1.26
N ASP A 102 18.01 5.67 1.11
CA ASP A 102 17.23 6.26 2.20
C ASP A 102 15.86 5.60 2.33
N MET A 103 15.32 5.10 1.21
CA MET A 103 14.02 4.44 1.14
C MET A 103 14.05 3.27 0.15
N MET A 104 13.22 2.27 0.43
CA MET A 104 12.97 1.14 -0.47
C MET A 104 11.65 0.45 -0.10
N PRO A 105 10.99 -0.25 -1.03
CA PRO A 105 9.90 -1.15 -0.71
C PRO A 105 10.38 -2.24 0.23
N MET A 106 9.60 -2.50 1.29
CA MET A 106 9.98 -3.48 2.32
C MET A 106 9.41 -4.86 2.02
N SER A 107 10.24 -5.88 2.17
CA SER A 107 9.83 -7.29 2.16
C SER A 107 10.49 -8.05 3.31
N ALA A 108 9.87 -9.16 3.72
CA ALA A 108 10.41 -10.03 4.76
C ALA A 108 11.81 -10.56 4.40
N ASP A 109 12.06 -10.81 3.12
CA ASP A 109 13.35 -11.29 2.61
C ASP A 109 14.49 -10.30 2.86
N LEU A 110 14.25 -9.00 2.74
CA LEU A 110 15.25 -7.98 3.05
C LEU A 110 15.61 -7.97 4.54
N ILE A 111 14.63 -8.14 5.41
CA ILE A 111 14.82 -8.20 6.87
C ILE A 111 15.62 -9.45 7.25
N LEU A 112 15.22 -10.61 6.76
CA LEU A 112 15.83 -11.90 7.08
C LEU A 112 17.30 -12.00 6.60
N ASN A 113 17.66 -11.24 5.56
CA ASN A 113 19.03 -11.17 5.05
C ASN A 113 19.84 -9.99 5.64
N ASN A 114 19.33 -9.29 6.65
CA ASN A 114 19.95 -8.13 7.29
C ASN A 114 20.28 -6.97 6.31
N LEU A 115 19.44 -6.80 5.28
CA LEU A 115 19.60 -5.76 4.28
C LEU A 115 18.78 -4.50 4.59
N ALA A 116 18.01 -4.52 5.68
CA ALA A 116 17.19 -3.41 6.12
C ALA A 116 17.49 -3.06 7.59
N THR A 117 17.34 -1.80 7.94
CA THR A 117 17.50 -1.29 9.31
C THR A 117 16.12 -0.91 9.88
N PRO A 118 15.83 -1.20 11.17
CA PRO A 118 14.60 -0.78 11.80
C PRO A 118 14.40 0.74 11.71
N ILE A 119 13.19 1.16 11.33
CA ILE A 119 12.84 2.59 11.20
C ILE A 119 12.72 3.27 12.56
N THR A 120 12.43 2.52 13.62
CA THR A 120 12.37 3.01 15.02
C THR A 120 13.66 3.65 15.51
N LYS A 121 14.77 3.38 14.84
CA LYS A 121 16.06 4.06 15.13
C LYS A 121 16.08 5.52 14.66
N TYR A 122 15.16 5.91 13.79
CA TYR A 122 15.16 7.20 13.11
C TYR A 122 13.92 8.01 13.37
N VAL A 123 12.79 7.37 13.68
CA VAL A 123 11.49 8.00 13.90
C VAL A 123 10.84 7.48 15.18
N ASP A 124 10.16 8.34 15.90
CA ASP A 124 9.27 7.93 16.99
C ASP A 124 7.87 7.67 16.44
N LEU A 125 7.52 6.39 16.31
CA LEU A 125 6.21 5.97 15.81
C LEU A 125 5.03 6.28 16.75
N ASN A 126 5.28 6.86 17.92
CA ASN A 126 4.25 7.33 18.84
C ASN A 126 3.82 8.79 18.55
N GLU A 127 4.56 9.51 17.71
CA GLU A 127 4.15 10.85 17.28
C GLU A 127 2.79 10.80 16.57
N ASP A 128 2.04 11.89 16.72
CA ASP A 128 0.66 12.00 16.21
C ASP A 128 0.52 11.71 14.71
N ILE A 129 1.55 12.07 13.93
CA ILE A 129 1.61 11.84 12.50
C ILE A 129 1.50 10.36 12.13
N PHE A 130 1.98 9.43 12.99
CA PHE A 130 1.95 7.99 12.70
C PHE A 130 0.68 7.29 13.19
N LYS A 131 -0.19 7.98 13.94
CA LYS A 131 -1.42 7.37 14.46
C LYS A 131 -2.36 6.87 13.36
N ASP A 132 -2.44 7.60 12.26
CA ASP A 132 -3.32 7.24 11.16
C ASP A 132 -2.76 6.10 10.32
N TYR A 133 -1.45 5.90 10.30
CA TYR A 133 -0.82 4.76 9.61
C TYR A 133 -1.22 3.42 10.20
N LYS A 134 -1.41 3.33 11.51
CA LYS A 134 -1.90 2.13 12.19
C LYS A 134 -3.32 1.74 11.75
N LYS A 135 -4.10 2.69 11.23
CA LYS A 135 -5.44 2.44 10.67
C LYS A 135 -5.39 1.98 9.21
N ILE A 136 -4.30 2.28 8.50
CA ILE A 136 -4.12 1.93 7.09
C ILE A 136 -3.73 0.45 6.96
N GLY A 137 -2.90 -0.04 7.88
CA GLY A 137 -2.41 -1.41 7.88
C GLY A 137 -1.36 -1.66 8.96
N ASP A 138 -0.94 -2.91 9.05
CA ASP A 138 0.07 -3.31 10.02
C ASP A 138 1.45 -2.80 9.61
N PHE A 139 2.23 -2.39 10.59
CA PHE A 139 3.64 -2.12 10.41
C PHE A 139 4.40 -3.44 10.22
N VAL A 140 5.39 -3.42 9.33
CA VAL A 140 6.27 -4.57 9.14
C VAL A 140 7.17 -4.71 10.35
N THR A 141 6.82 -5.65 11.22
CA THR A 141 7.49 -5.86 12.51
C THR A 141 8.21 -7.21 12.53
N PHE A 142 9.43 -7.24 12.99
CA PHE A 142 10.21 -8.46 13.17
C PHE A 142 11.03 -8.36 14.46
N ASN A 143 10.96 -9.37 15.31
CA ASN A 143 11.63 -9.43 16.62
C ASN A 143 11.38 -8.18 17.50
N GLY A 144 10.18 -7.62 17.46
CA GLY A 144 9.80 -6.44 18.23
C GLY A 144 10.24 -5.09 17.64
N GLU A 145 10.98 -5.09 16.55
CA GLU A 145 11.44 -3.90 15.84
C GLU A 145 10.58 -3.65 14.60
N VAL A 146 10.31 -2.39 14.28
CA VAL A 146 9.56 -1.99 13.08
C VAL A 146 10.51 -1.63 11.96
N TYR A 147 10.37 -2.29 10.83
CA TYR A 147 11.19 -2.11 9.63
C TYR A 147 10.52 -1.33 8.53
N GLY A 148 9.21 -1.28 8.51
CA GLY A 148 8.46 -0.57 7.48
C GLY A 148 7.06 -0.20 7.94
N MET A 149 6.48 0.75 7.24
CA MET A 149 5.10 1.20 7.44
C MET A 149 4.34 1.13 6.12
N PRO A 150 3.01 0.94 6.16
CA PRO A 150 2.20 0.99 4.96
C PRO A 150 2.26 2.40 4.34
N SER A 151 2.45 2.50 3.03
CA SER A 151 2.49 3.79 2.33
C SER A 151 1.10 4.26 1.91
N VAL A 152 0.22 3.31 1.59
CA VAL A 152 -1.17 3.55 1.16
C VAL A 152 -2.07 2.46 1.73
N PRO A 153 -3.37 2.76 1.95
CA PRO A 153 -4.32 1.73 2.31
C PRO A 153 -4.45 0.74 1.15
N ASN A 154 -4.08 -0.50 1.40
CA ASN A 154 -4.28 -1.58 0.44
C ASN A 154 -5.65 -2.22 0.70
N MET A 155 -6.67 -1.73 0.00
CA MET A 155 -8.02 -2.29 0.06
C MET A 155 -8.21 -3.31 -1.06
N GLU A 156 -8.46 -4.54 -0.68
CA GLU A 156 -8.90 -5.57 -1.62
C GLU A 156 -10.43 -5.46 -1.77
N VAL A 157 -10.88 -5.18 -2.99
CA VAL A 157 -12.30 -4.97 -3.28
C VAL A 157 -12.73 -5.83 -4.47
N ILE A 158 -14.01 -6.20 -4.49
CA ILE A 158 -14.62 -6.82 -5.65
C ILE A 158 -15.25 -5.72 -6.51
N ILE A 159 -14.75 -5.58 -7.73
CA ILE A 159 -15.33 -4.71 -8.75
C ILE A 159 -16.17 -5.59 -9.68
N TYR A 160 -17.38 -5.18 -9.98
CA TYR A 160 -18.27 -5.93 -10.85
C TYR A 160 -19.01 -5.04 -11.85
N ASN A 161 -19.34 -5.62 -13.01
CA ASN A 161 -20.17 -4.95 -14.01
C ASN A 161 -21.64 -5.03 -13.59
N LYS A 162 -22.12 -3.94 -12.97
CA LYS A 162 -23.49 -3.85 -12.46
C LYS A 162 -24.52 -4.10 -13.56
N THR A 163 -24.41 -3.39 -14.67
CA THR A 163 -25.38 -3.46 -15.79
C THR A 163 -25.45 -4.87 -16.37
N LEU A 164 -24.31 -5.56 -16.51
CA LEU A 164 -24.31 -6.93 -17.03
C LEU A 164 -25.08 -7.88 -16.09
N ILE A 165 -24.83 -7.81 -14.79
CA ILE A 165 -25.48 -8.68 -13.80
C ILE A 165 -26.98 -8.42 -13.76
N GLU A 166 -27.41 -7.15 -13.75
CA GLU A 166 -28.82 -6.77 -13.77
C GLU A 166 -29.54 -7.23 -15.07
N ASN A 167 -28.90 -7.05 -16.22
CA ASN A 167 -29.46 -7.47 -17.50
C ASN A 167 -29.67 -8.99 -17.62
N LEU A 168 -28.82 -9.76 -16.92
CA LEU A 168 -28.93 -11.21 -16.82
C LEU A 168 -29.92 -11.68 -15.73
N GLY A 169 -30.52 -10.75 -14.98
CA GLY A 169 -31.51 -11.05 -13.96
C GLY A 169 -30.97 -11.60 -12.65
N TYR A 170 -29.68 -11.40 -12.37
CA TYR A 170 -29.06 -11.83 -11.11
C TYR A 170 -29.03 -10.72 -10.07
N ASP A 171 -29.06 -11.13 -8.79
CA ASP A 171 -28.88 -10.21 -7.67
C ASP A 171 -27.46 -9.64 -7.64
N LEU A 172 -27.35 -8.36 -7.31
CA LEU A 172 -26.04 -7.69 -7.19
C LEU A 172 -25.28 -8.11 -5.93
N PRO A 173 -23.96 -8.27 -5.99
CA PRO A 173 -23.14 -8.57 -4.82
C PRO A 173 -23.36 -7.62 -3.65
N LEU A 174 -23.49 -6.31 -3.92
CA LEU A 174 -23.76 -5.31 -2.88
C LEU A 174 -25.11 -5.49 -2.21
N ASP A 175 -26.15 -5.87 -2.97
CA ASP A 175 -27.48 -6.07 -2.40
C ASP A 175 -27.55 -7.36 -1.58
N LEU A 176 -26.87 -8.41 -2.02
CA LEU A 176 -26.68 -9.62 -1.25
C LEU A 176 -25.91 -9.33 0.06
N TYR A 177 -24.88 -8.49 0.00
CA TYR A 177 -24.15 -8.06 1.19
C TYR A 177 -25.05 -7.30 2.18
N LYS A 178 -25.82 -6.31 1.71
CA LYS A 178 -26.75 -5.54 2.56
C LYS A 178 -27.81 -6.40 3.21
N GLN A 179 -28.20 -7.51 2.56
CA GLN A 179 -29.14 -8.50 3.08
C GLN A 179 -28.49 -9.53 4.01
N GLY A 180 -27.18 -9.46 4.25
CA GLY A 180 -26.42 -10.45 5.02
C GLY A 180 -26.29 -11.83 4.33
N LYS A 181 -26.56 -11.88 3.00
CA LYS A 181 -26.52 -13.10 2.20
C LYS A 181 -25.22 -13.29 1.40
N TRP A 182 -24.32 -12.30 1.43
CA TRP A 182 -23.05 -12.41 0.73
C TRP A 182 -22.08 -13.32 1.50
N ASN A 183 -21.89 -14.53 1.00
CA ASN A 183 -21.02 -15.55 1.56
C ASN A 183 -20.41 -16.40 0.44
N TRP A 184 -19.60 -17.39 0.77
CA TRP A 184 -18.93 -18.24 -0.21
C TRP A 184 -19.86 -19.01 -1.12
N ASP A 185 -21.00 -19.46 -0.63
CA ASP A 185 -21.99 -20.19 -1.45
C ASP A 185 -22.65 -19.26 -2.45
N THR A 186 -23.05 -18.07 -2.03
CA THR A 186 -23.66 -17.07 -2.95
C THR A 186 -22.64 -16.57 -3.96
N PHE A 187 -21.39 -16.32 -3.56
CA PHE A 187 -20.31 -15.97 -4.49
C PHE A 187 -20.10 -17.08 -5.54
N LYS A 188 -19.94 -18.33 -5.10
CA LYS A 188 -19.75 -19.47 -5.98
C LYS A 188 -20.95 -19.67 -6.93
N ASN A 189 -22.18 -19.59 -6.41
CA ASN A 189 -23.37 -19.78 -7.21
C ASN A 189 -23.49 -18.68 -8.28
N LEU A 190 -23.30 -17.41 -7.90
CA LEU A 190 -23.35 -16.28 -8.84
C LEU A 190 -22.28 -16.42 -9.93
N THR A 191 -21.03 -16.65 -9.55
CA THR A 191 -19.94 -16.78 -10.54
C THR A 191 -20.11 -17.98 -11.46
N THR A 192 -20.57 -19.12 -10.92
CA THR A 192 -20.86 -20.32 -11.73
C THR A 192 -22.02 -20.08 -12.70
N SER A 193 -23.06 -19.37 -12.27
CA SER A 193 -24.19 -19.04 -13.14
C SER A 193 -23.75 -18.09 -14.25
N LEU A 194 -23.03 -17.02 -13.91
CA LEU A 194 -22.53 -16.05 -14.91
C LEU A 194 -21.62 -16.70 -15.97
N CYS A 195 -20.79 -17.68 -15.59
CA CYS A 195 -19.96 -18.42 -16.55
C CYS A 195 -20.75 -19.24 -17.58
N ARG A 196 -22.04 -19.52 -17.34
CA ARG A 196 -22.91 -20.24 -18.26
C ARG A 196 -23.66 -19.32 -19.22
N GLU A 197 -23.67 -18.04 -18.92
CA GLU A 197 -24.30 -17.01 -19.72
C GLU A 197 -23.39 -16.52 -20.83
N LYS A 198 -23.97 -15.75 -21.74
CA LYS A 198 -23.26 -15.05 -22.81
C LYS A 198 -23.63 -13.59 -22.82
N THR A 199 -22.74 -12.76 -23.34
CA THR A 199 -23.06 -11.35 -23.63
C THR A 199 -24.13 -11.26 -24.72
N ALA A 200 -24.70 -10.08 -24.94
CA ALA A 200 -25.64 -9.83 -26.02
C ALA A 200 -25.05 -10.14 -27.40
N ASP A 201 -23.74 -10.02 -27.56
CA ASP A 201 -22.97 -10.32 -28.77
C ASP A 201 -22.59 -11.81 -28.90
N GLY A 202 -22.96 -12.62 -27.91
CA GLY A 202 -22.71 -14.07 -27.90
C GLY A 202 -21.36 -14.49 -27.30
N ASP A 203 -20.60 -13.58 -26.74
CA ASP A 203 -19.31 -13.85 -26.13
C ASP A 203 -19.44 -14.53 -24.76
N ALA A 204 -18.48 -15.38 -24.44
CA ALA A 204 -18.41 -16.02 -23.13
C ALA A 204 -18.10 -15.00 -22.02
N ILE A 205 -18.77 -15.15 -20.85
CA ILE A 205 -18.55 -14.31 -19.70
C ILE A 205 -17.50 -14.95 -18.79
N SER A 206 -16.41 -14.22 -18.53
CA SER A 206 -15.49 -14.54 -17.43
C SER A 206 -16.07 -13.95 -16.15
N ALA A 207 -16.69 -14.80 -15.34
CA ALA A 207 -17.43 -14.35 -14.16
C ALA A 207 -16.54 -13.88 -13.01
N PHE A 208 -15.28 -14.24 -13.01
CA PHE A 208 -14.31 -13.80 -12.00
C PHE A 208 -12.89 -13.79 -12.58
N SER A 209 -12.15 -12.74 -12.26
CA SER A 209 -10.73 -12.63 -12.53
C SER A 209 -10.03 -12.05 -11.32
N SER A 210 -8.90 -12.60 -10.94
CA SER A 210 -8.03 -12.07 -9.91
C SER A 210 -6.58 -12.25 -10.34
N TRP A 211 -5.76 -11.25 -10.08
CA TRP A 211 -4.31 -11.32 -10.30
C TRP A 211 -3.58 -11.95 -9.10
N ASP A 212 -4.22 -11.98 -7.91
CA ASP A 212 -3.69 -12.59 -6.71
C ASP A 212 -4.69 -13.58 -6.10
N THR A 213 -4.34 -14.86 -6.15
CA THR A 213 -5.15 -15.93 -5.54
C THR A 213 -5.12 -15.92 -4.01
N ASN A 214 -4.18 -15.22 -3.39
CA ASN A 214 -4.09 -15.09 -1.94
C ASN A 214 -5.30 -14.36 -1.33
N ILE A 215 -6.05 -13.59 -2.15
CA ILE A 215 -7.29 -12.93 -1.71
C ILE A 215 -8.27 -13.93 -1.09
N PHE A 216 -8.37 -15.16 -1.63
CA PHE A 216 -9.25 -16.20 -1.09
C PHE A 216 -8.77 -16.73 0.25
N LEU A 217 -7.45 -16.86 0.44
CA LEU A 217 -6.87 -17.27 1.71
C LEU A 217 -7.09 -16.21 2.78
N LYS A 218 -6.81 -14.96 2.46
CA LYS A 218 -7.03 -13.82 3.36
C LYS A 218 -8.50 -13.67 3.76
N ALA A 219 -9.42 -13.81 2.79
CA ALA A 219 -10.85 -13.74 3.06
C ALA A 219 -11.37 -14.87 3.98
N ASN A 220 -10.62 -15.97 4.09
CA ASN A 220 -10.89 -17.05 5.05
C ASN A 220 -10.01 -16.97 6.31
N ASN A 221 -9.40 -15.82 6.57
CA ASN A 221 -8.46 -15.63 7.68
C ASN A 221 -7.35 -16.70 7.71
N SER A 222 -6.81 -17.00 6.53
CA SER A 222 -5.80 -18.04 6.29
C SER A 222 -4.65 -17.51 5.44
N GLY A 223 -3.55 -18.24 5.38
CA GLY A 223 -2.39 -17.94 4.56
C GLY A 223 -1.55 -19.20 4.35
N PHE A 224 -0.62 -19.17 3.38
CA PHE A 224 0.31 -20.28 3.16
C PHE A 224 1.27 -20.50 4.33
N VAL A 225 1.58 -19.42 5.05
CA VAL A 225 2.47 -19.46 6.20
C VAL A 225 1.83 -18.68 7.33
N LYS A 226 1.75 -19.26 8.50
CA LYS A 226 1.27 -18.61 9.70
C LYS A 226 2.43 -18.38 10.67
N TRP A 227 2.57 -17.15 11.15
CA TRP A 227 3.49 -16.82 12.22
C TRP A 227 2.78 -17.00 13.55
N THR A 228 3.25 -17.94 14.36
CA THR A 228 2.68 -18.22 15.68
C THR A 228 3.82 -18.56 16.63
N ASP A 229 3.84 -17.96 17.82
CA ASP A 229 4.84 -18.23 18.88
C ASP A 229 6.29 -18.16 18.38
N HIS A 230 6.62 -17.12 17.61
CA HIS A 230 7.95 -16.91 17.01
C HIS A 230 8.43 -18.01 16.06
N LYS A 231 7.50 -18.76 15.47
CA LYS A 231 7.78 -19.82 14.48
C LYS A 231 6.86 -19.70 13.28
N TYR A 232 7.39 -20.07 12.12
CA TYR A 232 6.57 -20.26 10.93
C TYR A 232 5.93 -21.66 10.98
N ALA A 233 4.64 -21.72 10.71
CA ALA A 233 3.89 -22.95 10.50
C ALA A 233 3.23 -22.90 9.11
N LEU A 234 3.20 -24.05 8.43
CA LEU A 234 2.47 -24.24 7.18
C LEU A 234 1.02 -24.60 7.45
#